data_6fc0f00ed69c6d234a53883cc26d78f5
#
_entry.id   6fc0f00ed69c6d234a53883cc26d78f5
#
_cell.length_a   1.000
_cell.length_b   1.000
_cell.length_c   1.000
_cell.angle_alpha   90.00
_cell.angle_beta   90.00
_cell.angle_gamma   90.00
#
_symmetry.space_group_name_H-M   'P 1'
#
loop_
_entity.id
_entity.type
_entity.pdbx_description
1 polymer ?
#
loop_
_entity_poly.entity_id
_entity_poly.type
_entity_poly.pdbx_seq_one_letter_code
_entity_poly.pdbx_strand_id
1 'polypeptide(L)'
;SHTFSVFLVHIQADLNISATSLSSAYAFATLIAAFGLPYMGRLVDRLGPRRMLVVVTLLLGLACIAFGAAAGFLWLAVGFAALRFLGQGSLMLNCSNLISHWFDRRRGFALSLMALGFSVSMAVHPPLSQWLIDMVGWRQAWFWLGASTWILLLPPVLFLLHNKPEDIGLAPDGDAA
;
A
#
# COMPACT_ATOMS: atom_id res chain seq x y z
N SER A 1 -0.07 -6.84 8.02
CA SER A 1 0.92 -7.60 8.79
C SER A 1 0.72 -9.11 8.69
N HIS A 2 -0.52 -9.62 8.61
CA HIS A 2 -0.79 -11.07 8.52
C HIS A 2 -0.28 -11.69 7.21
N THR A 3 -0.42 -11.01 6.08
CA THR A 3 0.15 -11.47 4.80
C THR A 3 1.67 -11.62 4.88
N PHE A 4 2.33 -10.74 5.63
CA PHE A 4 3.77 -10.78 5.80
C PHE A 4 4.25 -12.02 6.56
N SER A 5 3.51 -12.50 7.57
CA SER A 5 3.89 -13.69 8.34
C SER A 5 3.99 -14.95 7.46
N VAL A 6 3.21 -15.02 6.39
CA VAL A 6 3.24 -16.12 5.42
C VAL A 6 4.58 -16.18 4.68
N PHE A 7 5.14 -15.02 4.32
CA PHE A 7 6.45 -14.95 3.66
C PHE A 7 7.64 -15.16 4.59
N LEU A 8 7.45 -14.90 5.88
CA LEU A 8 8.53 -14.90 6.90
C LEU A 8 9.27 -16.24 6.94
N VAL A 9 8.54 -17.33 6.97
CA VAL A 9 9.10 -18.69 7.03
C VAL A 9 9.95 -18.99 5.80
N HIS A 10 9.48 -18.63 4.63
CA HIS A 10 10.17 -18.89 3.37
C HIS A 10 11.43 -18.01 3.20
N ILE A 11 11.36 -16.75 3.62
CA ILE A 11 12.51 -15.83 3.62
C ILE A 11 13.58 -16.28 4.60
N GLN A 12 13.21 -16.74 5.80
CA GLN A 12 14.14 -17.27 6.78
C GLN A 12 14.89 -18.50 6.28
N ALA A 13 14.17 -19.42 5.64
CA ALA A 13 14.76 -20.64 5.11
C ALA A 13 15.73 -20.36 3.94
N ASP A 14 15.39 -19.43 3.06
CA ASP A 14 16.15 -19.13 1.85
C ASP A 14 17.40 -18.27 2.12
N LEU A 15 17.31 -17.32 3.03
CA LEU A 15 18.39 -16.35 3.31
C LEU A 15 19.14 -16.63 4.61
N ASN A 16 18.86 -17.71 5.35
CA ASN A 16 19.48 -18.07 6.62
C ASN A 16 19.50 -16.93 7.67
N ILE A 17 18.40 -16.15 7.73
CA ILE A 17 18.27 -15.02 8.66
C ILE A 17 17.44 -15.46 9.87
N SER A 18 17.88 -15.08 11.08
CA SER A 18 17.15 -15.40 12.30
C SER A 18 15.81 -14.66 12.40
N ALA A 19 14.81 -15.27 13.03
CA ALA A 19 13.51 -14.64 13.27
C ALA A 19 13.64 -13.30 14.03
N THR A 20 14.55 -13.23 14.97
CA THR A 20 14.83 -12.03 15.76
C THR A 20 15.37 -10.90 14.90
N SER A 21 16.34 -11.18 14.02
CA SER A 21 16.90 -10.20 13.10
C SER A 21 15.84 -9.67 12.12
N LEU A 22 14.99 -10.55 11.62
CA LEU A 22 13.92 -10.17 10.69
C LEU A 22 12.83 -9.34 11.38
N SER A 23 12.46 -9.70 12.61
CA SER A 23 11.49 -8.93 13.41
C SER A 23 12.04 -7.56 13.80
N SER A 24 13.32 -7.45 14.16
CA SER A 24 13.95 -6.17 14.46
C SER A 24 14.03 -5.27 13.20
N ALA A 25 14.40 -5.82 12.05
CA ALA A 25 14.38 -5.08 10.79
C ALA A 25 12.98 -4.53 10.47
N TYR A 26 11.94 -5.35 10.70
CA TYR A 26 10.56 -4.93 10.52
C TYR A 26 10.14 -3.83 11.52
N ALA A 27 10.56 -3.92 12.77
CA ALA A 27 10.28 -2.89 13.78
C ALA A 27 10.95 -1.55 13.42
N PHE A 28 12.22 -1.56 13.07
CA PHE A 28 12.95 -0.37 12.60
C PHE A 28 12.32 0.21 11.33
N ALA A 29 11.99 -0.63 10.37
CA ALA A 29 11.30 -0.22 9.15
C ALA A 29 9.96 0.48 9.45
N THR A 30 9.21 0.00 10.42
CA THR A 30 7.95 0.60 10.86
C THR A 30 8.17 1.99 11.47
N LEU A 31 9.19 2.14 12.30
CA LEU A 31 9.54 3.44 12.90
C LEU A 31 9.95 4.45 11.83
N ILE A 32 10.84 4.07 10.91
CA ILE A 32 11.28 4.93 9.81
C ILE A 32 10.08 5.35 8.95
N ALA A 33 9.20 4.41 8.62
CA ALA A 33 7.97 4.69 7.86
C ALA A 33 7.07 5.70 8.59
N ALA A 34 6.92 5.56 9.91
CA ALA A 34 6.10 6.49 10.71
C ALA A 34 6.64 7.93 10.67
N PHE A 35 7.95 8.11 10.74
CA PHE A 35 8.58 9.43 10.62
C PHE A 35 8.41 10.07 9.23
N GLY A 36 8.27 9.28 8.19
CA GLY A 36 8.04 9.76 6.82
C GLY A 36 6.61 10.23 6.55
N LEU A 37 5.62 9.76 7.31
CA LEU A 37 4.20 10.06 7.05
C LEU A 37 3.83 11.55 7.11
N PRO A 38 4.30 12.37 8.08
CA PRO A 38 4.02 13.80 8.09
C PRO A 38 4.55 14.53 6.84
N TYR A 39 5.68 14.06 6.30
CA TYR A 39 6.23 14.61 5.07
C TYR A 39 5.35 14.22 3.86
N MET A 40 4.86 12.98 3.83
CA MET A 40 3.92 12.53 2.82
C MET A 40 2.62 13.34 2.85
N GLY A 41 2.08 13.64 4.04
CA GLY A 41 0.90 14.50 4.18
C GLY A 41 1.08 15.86 3.50
N ARG A 42 2.19 16.55 3.77
CA ARG A 42 2.50 17.85 3.12
C ARG A 42 2.62 17.73 1.60
N LEU A 43 3.10 16.60 1.10
CA LEU A 43 3.25 16.36 -0.33
C LEU A 43 1.89 16.13 -0.98
N VAL A 44 0.99 15.40 -0.32
CA VAL A 44 -0.40 15.21 -0.74
C VAL A 44 -1.13 16.55 -0.83
N ASP A 45 -0.97 17.41 0.19
CA ASP A 45 -1.60 18.73 0.23
C ASP A 45 -1.11 19.66 -0.90
N ARG A 46 0.16 19.51 -1.32
CA ARG A 46 0.75 20.33 -2.39
C ARG A 46 0.45 19.82 -3.81
N LEU A 47 0.53 18.53 -4.02
CA LEU A 47 0.44 17.92 -5.36
C LEU A 47 -0.97 17.38 -5.69
N GLY A 48 -1.81 17.29 -4.69
CA GLY A 48 -3.14 16.71 -4.77
C GLY A 48 -3.16 15.19 -4.62
N PRO A 49 -4.27 14.63 -4.08
CA PRO A 49 -4.36 13.21 -3.73
C PRO A 49 -4.28 12.30 -4.96
N ARG A 50 -4.83 12.70 -6.11
CA ARG A 50 -4.81 11.88 -7.34
C ARG A 50 -3.38 11.64 -7.84
N ARG A 51 -2.58 12.71 -7.97
CA ARG A 51 -1.19 12.59 -8.44
C ARG A 51 -0.36 11.78 -7.46
N MET A 52 -0.56 12.00 -6.18
CA MET A 52 0.13 11.25 -5.15
C MET A 52 -0.27 9.77 -5.13
N LEU A 53 -1.55 9.43 -5.37
CA LEU A 53 -1.98 8.04 -5.52
C LEU A 53 -1.29 7.34 -6.69
N VAL A 54 -1.14 8.01 -7.84
CA VAL A 54 -0.40 7.47 -8.99
C VAL A 54 1.05 7.18 -8.60
N VAL A 55 1.74 8.17 -8.03
CA VAL A 55 3.15 8.04 -7.63
C VAL A 55 3.33 6.94 -6.59
N VAL A 56 2.51 6.93 -5.54
CA VAL A 56 2.57 5.91 -4.48
C VAL A 56 2.28 4.52 -5.03
N THR A 57 1.29 4.36 -5.92
CA THR A 57 0.97 3.07 -6.54
C THR A 57 2.11 2.56 -7.42
N LEU A 58 2.73 3.43 -8.22
CA LEU A 58 3.89 3.08 -9.04
C LEU A 58 5.07 2.64 -8.18
N LEU A 59 5.40 3.43 -7.15
CA LEU A 59 6.49 3.12 -6.22
C LEU A 59 6.22 1.86 -5.40
N LEU A 60 4.97 1.62 -4.99
CA LEU A 60 4.58 0.44 -4.24
C LEU A 60 4.77 -0.83 -5.08
N GLY A 61 4.28 -0.83 -6.33
CA GLY A 61 4.50 -1.97 -7.24
C GLY A 61 5.98 -2.22 -7.50
N LEU A 62 6.76 -1.16 -7.70
CA LEU A 62 8.22 -1.27 -7.85
C LEU A 62 8.88 -1.82 -6.58
N ALA A 63 8.46 -1.36 -5.40
CA ALA A 63 8.96 -1.86 -4.11
C ALA A 63 8.64 -3.35 -3.92
N CYS A 64 7.46 -3.82 -4.32
CA CYS A 64 7.10 -5.25 -4.30
C CYS A 64 8.01 -6.07 -5.21
N ILE A 65 8.25 -5.61 -6.44
CA ILE A 65 9.12 -6.28 -7.41
C ILE A 65 10.57 -6.31 -6.88
N ALA A 66 11.07 -5.19 -6.39
CA ALA A 66 12.41 -5.11 -5.80
C ALA A 66 12.56 -5.99 -4.55
N PHE A 67 11.49 -6.13 -3.75
CA PHE A 67 11.47 -7.01 -2.59
C PHE A 67 11.59 -8.48 -2.99
N GLY A 68 10.96 -8.90 -4.08
CA GLY A 68 11.13 -10.24 -4.65
C GLY A 68 12.56 -10.56 -5.09
N ALA A 69 13.35 -9.53 -5.43
CA ALA A 69 14.77 -9.66 -5.79
C ALA A 69 15.72 -9.58 -4.57
N ALA A 70 15.20 -9.57 -3.33
CA ALA A 70 16.03 -9.41 -2.13
C ALA A 70 17.09 -10.52 -1.99
N ALA A 71 18.35 -10.11 -1.81
CA ALA A 71 19.50 -10.99 -1.72
C ALA A 71 20.17 -10.99 -0.33
N GLY A 72 19.67 -10.19 0.63
CA GLY A 72 20.28 -10.11 1.95
C GLY A 72 19.49 -9.24 2.94
N PHE A 73 19.96 -9.23 4.19
CA PHE A 73 19.29 -8.59 5.31
C PHE A 73 19.02 -7.08 5.09
N LEU A 74 20.03 -6.34 4.61
CA LEU A 74 19.87 -4.89 4.40
C LEU A 74 18.83 -4.58 3.34
N TRP A 75 18.80 -5.35 2.27
CA TRP A 75 17.78 -5.23 1.22
C TRP A 75 16.37 -5.48 1.74
N LEU A 76 16.23 -6.51 2.58
CA LEU A 76 14.96 -6.81 3.25
C LEU A 76 14.52 -5.66 4.17
N ALA A 77 15.44 -5.12 4.97
CA ALA A 77 15.13 -4.01 5.89
C ALA A 77 14.64 -2.76 5.14
N VAL A 78 15.34 -2.37 4.06
CA VAL A 78 14.95 -1.25 3.21
C VAL A 78 13.63 -1.54 2.48
N GLY A 79 13.47 -2.76 1.96
CA GLY A 79 12.24 -3.19 1.32
C GLY A 79 11.04 -3.16 2.26
N PHE A 80 11.19 -3.59 3.50
CA PHE A 80 10.13 -3.46 4.52
C PHE A 80 9.76 -2.02 4.81
N ALA A 81 10.76 -1.14 4.94
CA ALA A 81 10.51 0.28 5.16
C ALA A 81 9.72 0.87 3.98
N ALA A 82 10.11 0.57 2.74
CA ALA A 82 9.40 1.02 1.55
C ALA A 82 7.97 0.48 1.48
N LEU A 83 7.76 -0.82 1.67
CA LEU A 83 6.44 -1.44 1.64
C LEU A 83 5.50 -0.91 2.74
N ARG A 84 6.03 -0.70 3.95
CA ARG A 84 5.27 -0.12 5.08
C ARG A 84 4.90 1.34 4.80
N PHE A 85 5.87 2.13 4.37
CA PHE A 85 5.67 3.54 4.09
C PHE A 85 4.71 3.77 2.92
N LEU A 86 4.90 3.09 1.80
CA LEU A 86 4.08 3.26 0.61
C LEU A 86 2.70 2.59 0.74
N GLY A 87 2.67 1.32 1.13
CA GLY A 87 1.44 0.54 1.15
C GLY A 87 0.54 0.89 2.32
N GLN A 88 1.01 0.76 3.54
CA GLN A 88 0.17 0.93 4.71
C GLN A 88 0.08 2.39 5.17
N GLY A 89 1.15 3.15 5.02
CA GLY A 89 1.17 4.57 5.40
C GLY A 89 0.58 5.47 4.32
N SER A 90 1.31 5.62 3.22
CA SER A 90 1.03 6.63 2.21
C SER A 90 -0.25 6.36 1.43
N LEU A 91 -0.53 5.10 1.04
CA LEU A 91 -1.74 4.76 0.31
C LEU A 91 -2.99 5.02 1.15
N MET A 92 -2.99 4.60 2.42
CA MET A 92 -4.10 4.80 3.35
C MET A 92 -4.35 6.29 3.61
N LEU A 93 -3.27 7.07 3.81
CA LEU A 93 -3.34 8.52 4.00
C LEU A 93 -3.96 9.22 2.77
N ASN A 94 -3.51 8.86 1.57
CA ASN A 94 -4.02 9.42 0.33
C ASN A 94 -5.51 9.10 0.11
N CYS A 95 -5.93 7.85 0.36
CA CYS A 95 -7.33 7.45 0.24
C CYS A 95 -8.22 8.20 1.25
N SER A 96 -7.77 8.33 2.50
CA SER A 96 -8.51 9.09 3.52
C SER A 96 -8.62 10.57 3.18
N ASN A 97 -7.55 11.16 2.63
CA ASN A 97 -7.53 12.54 2.18
C ASN A 97 -8.50 12.75 1.00
N LEU A 98 -8.47 11.87 0.01
CA LEU A 98 -9.38 11.90 -1.13
C LEU A 98 -10.85 11.84 -0.67
N ILE A 99 -11.18 10.90 0.22
CA ILE A 99 -12.55 10.79 0.78
C ILE A 99 -12.95 12.09 1.47
N SER A 100 -12.03 12.75 2.16
CA SER A 100 -12.30 14.02 2.85
C SER A 100 -12.60 15.18 1.90
N HIS A 101 -12.11 15.14 0.66
CA HIS A 101 -12.44 16.13 -0.37
C HIS A 101 -13.77 15.85 -1.09
N TRP A 102 -14.14 14.58 -1.22
CA TRP A 102 -15.33 14.17 -1.96
C TRP A 102 -16.59 14.11 -1.11
N PHE A 103 -16.43 13.86 0.21
CA PHE A 103 -17.58 13.67 1.13
C PHE A 103 -17.44 14.59 2.34
N ASP A 104 -18.50 15.33 2.61
CA ASP A 104 -18.63 16.15 3.80
C ASP A 104 -19.64 15.53 4.78
N ARG A 105 -20.91 15.53 4.46
CA ARG A 105 -21.98 14.94 5.29
C ARG A 105 -21.90 13.42 5.39
N ARG A 106 -21.50 12.75 4.30
CA ARG A 106 -21.40 11.27 4.19
C ARG A 106 -19.98 10.74 4.42
N ARG A 107 -19.06 11.57 4.91
CA ARG A 107 -17.66 11.20 5.14
C ARG A 107 -17.50 9.98 6.04
N GLY A 108 -18.29 9.89 7.13
CA GLY A 108 -18.25 8.74 8.04
C GLY A 108 -18.63 7.43 7.34
N PHE A 109 -19.66 7.45 6.49
CA PHE A 109 -20.06 6.29 5.70
C PHE A 109 -18.96 5.88 4.70
N ALA A 110 -18.38 6.82 3.98
CA ALA A 110 -17.31 6.54 3.01
C ALA A 110 -16.05 5.98 3.69
N LEU A 111 -15.68 6.50 4.85
CA LEU A 111 -14.57 5.96 5.66
C LEU A 111 -14.88 4.55 6.19
N SER A 112 -16.12 4.28 6.58
CA SER A 112 -16.53 2.94 7.02
C SER A 112 -16.46 1.92 5.87
N LEU A 113 -16.84 2.32 4.66
CA LEU A 113 -16.74 1.48 3.47
C LEU A 113 -15.25 1.19 3.13
N MET A 114 -14.38 2.20 3.25
CA MET A 114 -12.94 2.02 3.10
C MET A 114 -12.38 1.04 4.14
N ALA A 115 -12.80 1.14 5.40
CA ALA A 115 -12.39 0.24 6.47
C ALA A 115 -12.89 -1.20 6.23
N LEU A 116 -14.11 -1.35 5.70
CA LEU A 116 -14.64 -2.67 5.30
C LEU A 116 -13.79 -3.28 4.18
N GLY A 117 -13.46 -2.51 3.14
CA GLY A 117 -12.58 -2.95 2.07
C GLY A 117 -11.19 -3.38 2.60
N PHE A 118 -10.64 -2.64 3.55
CA PHE A 118 -9.41 -3.02 4.22
C PHE A 118 -9.54 -4.35 4.98
N SER A 119 -10.63 -4.56 5.69
CA SER A 119 -10.90 -5.81 6.43
C SER A 119 -11.03 -7.01 5.48
N VAL A 120 -11.75 -6.84 4.38
CA VAL A 120 -11.86 -7.87 3.32
C VAL A 120 -10.49 -8.17 2.73
N SER A 121 -9.69 -7.15 2.44
CA SER A 121 -8.33 -7.33 1.95
C SER A 121 -7.47 -8.12 2.94
N MET A 122 -7.58 -7.87 4.23
CA MET A 122 -6.86 -8.63 5.27
C MET A 122 -7.30 -10.10 5.35
N ALA A 123 -8.52 -10.41 4.99
CA ALA A 123 -9.02 -11.80 4.94
C ALA A 123 -8.56 -12.54 3.67
N VAL A 124 -8.54 -11.85 2.53
CA VAL A 124 -8.26 -12.43 1.21
C VAL A 124 -6.76 -12.52 0.89
N HIS A 125 -5.99 -11.51 1.26
CA HIS A 125 -4.56 -11.45 0.88
C HIS A 125 -3.69 -12.59 1.43
N PRO A 126 -3.81 -13.02 2.70
CA PRO A 126 -2.97 -14.11 3.22
C PRO A 126 -3.15 -15.43 2.48
N PRO A 127 -4.38 -15.97 2.28
CA PRO A 127 -4.56 -17.20 1.54
C PRO A 127 -4.16 -17.07 0.05
N LEU A 128 -4.42 -15.92 -0.57
CA LEU A 128 -3.98 -15.67 -1.94
C LEU A 128 -2.45 -15.66 -2.04
N SER A 129 -1.78 -15.01 -1.10
CA SER A 129 -0.31 -14.98 -1.06
C SER A 129 0.29 -16.36 -0.82
N GLN A 130 -0.31 -17.18 0.08
CA GLN A 130 0.13 -18.55 0.30
C GLN A 130 -0.02 -19.37 -0.98
N TRP A 131 -1.17 -19.31 -1.63
CA TRP A 131 -1.41 -20.02 -2.89
C TRP A 131 -0.41 -19.61 -3.98
N LEU A 132 -0.09 -18.32 -4.10
CA LEU A 132 0.94 -17.85 -5.04
C LEU A 132 2.33 -18.39 -4.69
N ILE A 133 2.70 -18.40 -3.42
CA ILE A 133 4.00 -18.92 -2.96
C ILE A 133 4.12 -20.41 -3.30
N ASP A 134 3.07 -21.18 -3.08
CA ASP A 134 3.05 -22.62 -3.34
C ASP A 134 3.17 -22.92 -4.84
N MET A 135 2.64 -22.04 -5.71
CA MET A 135 2.71 -22.22 -7.16
C MET A 135 4.01 -21.77 -7.79
N VAL A 136 4.52 -20.60 -7.40
CA VAL A 136 5.62 -19.93 -8.11
C VAL A 136 6.81 -19.57 -7.22
N GLY A 137 6.74 -19.87 -5.93
CA GLY A 137 7.74 -19.51 -4.94
C GLY A 137 7.60 -18.05 -4.46
N TRP A 138 8.18 -17.74 -3.31
CA TRP A 138 7.99 -16.46 -2.63
C TRP A 138 8.52 -15.24 -3.42
N ARG A 139 9.62 -15.40 -4.17
CA ARG A 139 10.23 -14.33 -4.98
C ARG A 139 9.32 -13.91 -6.13
N GLN A 140 8.79 -14.88 -6.88
CA GLN A 140 7.88 -14.61 -7.98
C GLN A 140 6.50 -14.17 -7.48
N ALA A 141 6.06 -14.65 -6.32
CA ALA A 141 4.84 -14.16 -5.70
C ALA A 141 4.88 -12.65 -5.44
N TRP A 142 6.00 -12.10 -4.98
CA TRP A 142 6.17 -10.65 -4.82
C TRP A 142 6.13 -9.89 -6.16
N PHE A 143 6.70 -10.48 -7.20
CA PHE A 143 6.62 -9.90 -8.55
C PHE A 143 5.16 -9.80 -9.02
N TRP A 144 4.39 -10.87 -8.87
CA TRP A 144 2.97 -10.89 -9.25
C TRP A 144 2.12 -9.96 -8.40
N LEU A 145 2.39 -9.86 -7.10
CA LEU A 145 1.73 -8.90 -6.22
C LEU A 145 2.02 -7.45 -6.65
N GLY A 146 3.24 -7.13 -7.02
CA GLY A 146 3.61 -5.82 -7.56
C GLY A 146 2.90 -5.51 -8.88
N ALA A 147 2.91 -6.45 -9.82
CA ALA A 147 2.21 -6.31 -11.09
C ALA A 147 0.69 -6.15 -10.92
N SER A 148 0.08 -6.94 -10.02
CA SER A 148 -1.34 -6.84 -9.71
C SER A 148 -1.71 -5.48 -9.10
N THR A 149 -0.82 -4.89 -8.28
CA THR A 149 -1.00 -3.55 -7.73
C THR A 149 -1.12 -2.52 -8.86
N TRP A 150 -0.30 -2.60 -9.87
CA TRP A 150 -0.39 -1.71 -11.03
C TRP A 150 -1.64 -1.96 -11.86
N ILE A 151 -1.94 -3.21 -12.18
CA ILE A 151 -3.09 -3.58 -13.02
C ILE A 151 -4.43 -3.20 -12.35
N LEU A 152 -4.54 -3.37 -11.04
CA LEU A 152 -5.79 -3.13 -10.31
C LEU A 152 -5.97 -1.68 -9.88
N LEU A 153 -4.90 -0.98 -9.48
CA LEU A 153 -5.01 0.36 -8.89
C LEU A 153 -4.78 1.48 -9.90
N LEU A 154 -3.86 1.33 -10.85
CA LEU A 154 -3.57 2.42 -11.80
C LEU A 154 -4.75 2.79 -12.70
N PRO A 155 -5.49 1.84 -13.32
CA PRO A 155 -6.60 2.22 -14.18
C PRO A 155 -7.67 3.05 -13.47
N PRO A 156 -8.24 2.65 -12.32
CA PRO A 156 -9.23 3.46 -11.64
C PRO A 156 -8.67 4.80 -11.16
N VAL A 157 -7.41 4.85 -10.71
CA VAL A 157 -6.79 6.12 -10.28
C VAL A 157 -6.61 7.09 -11.46
N LEU A 158 -6.22 6.59 -12.62
CA LEU A 158 -5.98 7.42 -13.81
C LEU A 158 -7.28 7.86 -14.49
N PHE A 159 -8.28 6.98 -14.58
CA PHE A 159 -9.46 7.23 -15.40
C PHE A 159 -10.68 7.70 -14.60
N LEU A 160 -10.81 7.28 -13.34
CA LEU A 160 -12.01 7.57 -12.54
C LEU A 160 -11.79 8.65 -11.48
N LEU A 161 -10.57 8.82 -10.96
CA LEU A 161 -10.33 9.74 -9.86
C LEU A 161 -10.01 11.16 -10.34
N HIS A 162 -10.65 12.14 -9.69
CA HIS A 162 -10.33 13.56 -9.76
C HIS A 162 -9.92 14.05 -8.38
N ASN A 163 -9.16 15.16 -8.29
CA ASN A 163 -8.70 15.66 -7.00
C ASN A 163 -9.84 16.14 -6.14
N LYS A 164 -10.82 16.82 -6.74
CA LYS A 164 -11.96 17.42 -6.09
C LYS A 164 -13.22 17.24 -6.93
N PRO A 165 -14.41 17.19 -6.33
CA PRO A 165 -15.66 17.12 -7.07
C PRO A 165 -15.88 18.34 -7.97
N GLU A 166 -15.38 19.50 -7.58
CA GLU A 166 -15.49 20.73 -8.38
C GLU A 166 -14.77 20.63 -9.73
N ASP A 167 -13.74 19.80 -9.86
CA ASP A 167 -13.03 19.56 -11.13
C ASP A 167 -13.95 18.98 -12.22
N ILE A 168 -15.11 18.41 -11.83
CA ILE A 168 -16.13 17.87 -12.76
C ILE A 168 -17.50 18.52 -12.58
N GLY A 169 -17.56 19.70 -11.94
CA GLY A 169 -18.79 20.48 -11.79
C GLY A 169 -19.76 19.93 -10.75
N LEU A 170 -19.28 19.21 -9.74
CA LEU A 170 -20.05 18.70 -8.61
C LEU A 170 -19.62 19.38 -7.33
N ALA A 171 -20.52 19.49 -6.37
CA ALA A 171 -20.20 19.80 -4.97
C ALA A 171 -19.90 18.51 -4.20
N PRO A 172 -19.31 18.62 -2.98
CA PRO A 172 -19.16 17.47 -2.10
C PRO A 172 -20.46 16.70 -1.90
N ASP A 173 -20.37 15.40 -1.64
CA ASP A 173 -21.51 14.48 -1.52
C ASP A 173 -22.31 14.22 -2.81
N GLY A 174 -21.85 14.76 -3.96
CA GLY A 174 -22.49 14.58 -5.27
C GLY A 174 -23.71 15.49 -5.47
N ASP A 175 -23.84 16.53 -4.67
CA ASP A 175 -24.84 17.56 -4.87
C ASP A 175 -24.51 18.37 -6.16
N ALA A 176 -25.53 18.92 -6.81
CA ALA A 176 -25.30 19.83 -7.93
C ALA A 176 -24.63 21.12 -7.42
N ALA A 177 -23.60 21.58 -8.12
CA ALA A 177 -22.87 22.79 -7.76
C ALA A 177 -23.73 24.06 -7.99
#